data_f02c554d2c9c66e178dec5eedd0ad863
#
_entry.id   f02c554d2c9c66e178dec5eedd0ad863
#
_cell.length_a   1.000
_cell.length_b   1.000
_cell.length_c   1.000
_cell.angle_alpha   90.00
_cell.angle_beta   90.00
_cell.angle_gamma   90.00
#
_symmetry.space_group_name_H-M   'P 1'
#
loop_
_entity.id
_entity.type
_entity.pdbx_description
1 polymer ?
#
loop_
_entity_poly.entity_id
_entity_poly.type
_entity_poly.pdbx_seq_one_letter_code
_entity_poly.pdbx_strand_id
1 'polypeptide(L)'
;MPPMRTARSALARGATFLRFAAQQIGQRGRIGRELAALESKPFTHEAPTLTLTAAGTEWRRSGVKVTPGERFAISARGAIWLSKPLSVVMEPKSSLWVRIAGSPSIAKPADNDHVFTAWAEGEVEVFLKALSEWASPAGDLLSADRAPTTGALQVRIAKTEAPATPSATPEDWRYLWRLGDGTVYAPGDHDEIRISTHGDVGILQTEVDHLLTPNTQLQWSWKVDALPSRLAEDIQLTHDYLSVAIEFENGRDLTYMWSAGLPHDHLFDCPLNYWCDRETHWVVRTPRDGLGRWIDESRALWGDTQAAYGERPQRIVRLWLIANSIFQRNPASAIVRGLRLVEST
;
A
#
# COMPACT_ATOMS: atom_id res chain seq x y z
N MET A 1 6.31 22.03 -23.00
CA MET A 1 5.33 22.82 -22.25
C MET A 1 5.48 22.44 -20.78
N PRO A 2 5.51 23.36 -19.83
CA PRO A 2 5.46 22.94 -18.42
C PRO A 2 4.15 22.18 -18.18
N PRO A 3 4.18 21.13 -17.34
CA PRO A 3 3.00 20.36 -17.03
C PRO A 3 1.97 21.27 -16.36
N MET A 4 0.71 21.15 -16.77
CA MET A 4 -0.35 21.94 -16.16
C MET A 4 -0.87 21.23 -14.90
N ARG A 5 -0.68 21.84 -13.73
CA ARG A 5 -1.45 21.52 -12.54
C ARG A 5 -2.92 21.84 -12.80
N THR A 6 -3.65 20.89 -13.29
CA THR A 6 -5.10 21.04 -13.53
C THR A 6 -5.82 20.04 -12.63
N ALA A 7 -6.33 20.52 -11.50
CA ALA A 7 -7.34 19.77 -10.77
C ALA A 7 -8.48 19.46 -11.75
N ARG A 8 -8.78 18.17 -11.98
CA ARG A 8 -9.97 17.80 -12.74
C ARG A 8 -11.21 18.41 -12.06
N SER A 9 -12.17 18.84 -12.86
CA SER A 9 -13.40 19.45 -12.35
C SER A 9 -14.12 18.50 -11.37
N ALA A 10 -14.85 19.06 -10.42
CA ALA A 10 -15.67 18.27 -9.48
C ALA A 10 -16.63 17.34 -10.23
N LEU A 11 -17.16 17.76 -11.38
CA LEU A 11 -18.00 16.92 -12.24
C LEU A 11 -17.25 15.71 -12.79
N ALA A 12 -16.01 15.88 -13.23
CA ALA A 12 -15.21 14.77 -13.77
C ALA A 12 -14.83 13.76 -12.66
N ARG A 13 -14.49 14.25 -11.48
CA ARG A 13 -14.24 13.39 -10.28
C ARG A 13 -15.51 12.68 -9.83
N GLY A 14 -16.64 13.37 -9.84
CA GLY A 14 -17.96 12.77 -9.58
C GLY A 14 -18.31 11.67 -10.59
N ALA A 15 -18.02 11.87 -11.87
CA ALA A 15 -18.20 10.85 -12.90
C ALA A 15 -17.27 9.62 -12.65
N THR A 16 -16.03 9.81 -12.20
CA THR A 16 -15.14 8.73 -11.79
C THR A 16 -15.75 7.94 -10.63
N PHE A 17 -16.26 8.61 -9.60
CA PHE A 17 -16.93 7.97 -8.47
C PHE A 17 -18.16 7.15 -8.90
N LEU A 18 -19.02 7.68 -9.77
CA LEU A 18 -20.18 6.94 -10.28
C LEU A 18 -19.78 5.68 -11.07
N ARG A 19 -18.72 5.78 -11.88
CA ARG A 19 -18.17 4.62 -12.60
C ARG A 19 -17.58 3.60 -11.64
N PHE A 20 -16.87 4.04 -10.60
CA PHE A 20 -16.40 3.18 -9.53
C PHE A 20 -17.56 2.46 -8.84
N ALA A 21 -18.62 3.18 -8.45
CA ALA A 21 -19.80 2.58 -7.85
C ALA A 21 -20.46 1.53 -8.74
N ALA A 22 -20.60 1.81 -10.03
CA ALA A 22 -21.12 0.86 -11.01
C ALA A 22 -20.23 -0.39 -11.15
N GLN A 23 -18.91 -0.22 -11.19
CA GLN A 23 -17.94 -1.31 -11.22
C GLN A 23 -18.08 -2.19 -9.97
N GLN A 24 -18.15 -1.60 -8.78
CA GLN A 24 -18.30 -2.34 -7.52
C GLN A 24 -19.62 -3.10 -7.44
N ILE A 25 -20.72 -2.51 -7.88
CA ILE A 25 -22.02 -3.20 -7.97
C ILE A 25 -21.92 -4.41 -8.92
N GLY A 26 -21.29 -4.25 -10.08
CA GLY A 26 -21.07 -5.35 -11.02
C GLY A 26 -20.20 -6.48 -10.47
N GLN A 27 -19.28 -6.17 -9.56
CA GLN A 27 -18.37 -7.15 -8.94
C GLN A 27 -18.90 -7.75 -7.63
N ARG A 28 -20.03 -7.27 -7.09
CA ARG A 28 -20.54 -7.68 -5.77
C ARG A 28 -20.62 -9.18 -5.58
N GLY A 29 -21.10 -9.93 -6.61
CA GLY A 29 -21.21 -11.39 -6.53
C GLY A 29 -19.85 -12.08 -6.47
N ARG A 30 -18.83 -11.57 -7.18
CA ARG A 30 -17.45 -12.08 -7.13
C ARG A 30 -16.83 -11.81 -5.76
N ILE A 31 -16.89 -10.56 -5.30
CA ILE A 31 -16.36 -10.14 -3.99
C ILE A 31 -17.02 -10.97 -2.87
N GLY A 32 -18.34 -11.17 -2.94
CA GLY A 32 -19.04 -12.00 -1.95
C GLY A 32 -18.57 -13.46 -1.93
N ARG A 33 -18.26 -14.07 -3.09
CA ARG A 33 -17.69 -15.42 -3.14
C ARG A 33 -16.27 -15.49 -2.60
N GLU A 34 -15.42 -14.50 -2.89
CA GLU A 34 -14.05 -14.42 -2.36
C GLU A 34 -14.06 -14.35 -0.84
N LEU A 35 -14.91 -13.49 -0.27
CA LEU A 35 -15.05 -13.34 1.18
C LEU A 35 -15.63 -14.61 1.83
N ALA A 36 -16.64 -15.23 1.22
CA ALA A 36 -17.20 -16.48 1.72
C ALA A 36 -16.17 -17.62 1.70
N ALA A 37 -15.34 -17.69 0.66
CA ALA A 37 -14.24 -18.66 0.59
C ALA A 37 -13.19 -18.42 1.67
N LEU A 38 -12.84 -17.16 1.95
CA LEU A 38 -11.94 -16.80 3.05
C LEU A 38 -12.55 -17.18 4.41
N GLU A 39 -13.82 -16.86 4.63
CA GLU A 39 -14.51 -17.11 5.88
C GLU A 39 -14.68 -18.61 6.17
N SER A 40 -14.90 -19.42 5.13
CA SER A 40 -15.02 -20.88 5.23
C SER A 40 -13.67 -21.61 5.34
N LYS A 41 -12.54 -20.94 5.08
CA LYS A 41 -11.22 -21.55 5.18
C LYS A 41 -10.93 -21.94 6.65
N PRO A 42 -10.53 -23.17 6.95
CA PRO A 42 -10.17 -23.59 8.31
C PRO A 42 -9.06 -22.68 8.89
N PHE A 43 -9.09 -22.49 10.19
CA PHE A 43 -7.94 -21.91 10.90
C PHE A 43 -6.75 -22.88 10.86
N THR A 44 -5.54 -22.35 10.75
CA THR A 44 -4.32 -23.16 10.61
C THR A 44 -3.85 -23.79 11.92
N HIS A 45 -4.43 -23.37 13.03
CA HIS A 45 -4.09 -23.91 14.37
C HIS A 45 -5.28 -23.78 15.32
N GLU A 46 -5.26 -24.60 16.36
CA GLU A 46 -6.25 -24.54 17.44
C GLU A 46 -5.83 -23.51 18.49
N ALA A 47 -6.72 -22.58 18.79
CA ALA A 47 -6.56 -21.56 19.83
C ALA A 47 -7.93 -20.94 20.15
N PRO A 48 -8.09 -20.27 21.28
CA PRO A 48 -9.27 -19.45 21.55
C PRO A 48 -9.45 -18.39 20.46
N THR A 49 -10.69 -18.21 20.03
CA THR A 49 -11.00 -17.21 19.00
C THR A 49 -11.27 -15.86 19.65
N LEU A 50 -10.50 -14.85 19.22
CA LEU A 50 -10.74 -13.45 19.56
C LEU A 50 -11.62 -12.82 18.48
N THR A 51 -12.67 -12.11 18.90
CA THR A 51 -13.48 -11.29 18.00
C THR A 51 -13.04 -9.84 18.10
N LEU A 52 -12.55 -9.29 16.97
CA LEU A 52 -12.23 -7.87 16.83
C LEU A 52 -13.34 -7.20 16.03
N THR A 53 -13.97 -6.18 16.59
CA THR A 53 -15.00 -5.41 15.90
C THR A 53 -14.43 -4.09 15.36
N ALA A 54 -14.97 -3.62 14.25
CA ALA A 54 -14.56 -2.35 13.63
C ALA A 54 -14.77 -1.12 14.53
N ALA A 55 -15.62 -1.24 15.55
CA ALA A 55 -15.84 -0.21 16.58
C ALA A 55 -14.81 -0.25 17.72
N GLY A 56 -13.92 -1.26 17.76
CA GLY A 56 -12.90 -1.43 18.81
C GLY A 56 -11.93 -0.25 18.85
N THR A 57 -11.62 0.23 20.06
CA THR A 57 -10.78 1.42 20.28
C THR A 57 -9.44 1.12 20.90
N GLU A 58 -9.20 -0.14 21.28
CA GLU A 58 -8.07 -0.57 22.09
C GLU A 58 -7.41 -1.82 21.51
N TRP A 59 -6.13 -1.94 21.75
CA TRP A 59 -5.38 -3.16 21.48
C TRP A 59 -5.96 -4.30 22.37
N ARG A 60 -6.23 -5.44 21.75
CA ARG A 60 -6.78 -6.62 22.42
C ARG A 60 -5.68 -7.61 22.71
N ARG A 61 -5.54 -7.97 23.98
CA ARG A 61 -4.62 -8.99 24.45
C ARG A 61 -5.04 -10.37 23.98
N SER A 62 -4.06 -11.16 23.54
CA SER A 62 -4.31 -12.52 23.03
C SER A 62 -4.20 -13.62 24.12
N GLY A 63 -3.57 -13.33 25.24
CA GLY A 63 -3.14 -14.33 26.23
C GLY A 63 -1.85 -15.05 25.86
N VAL A 64 -1.30 -14.84 24.67
CA VAL A 64 -0.06 -15.47 24.19
C VAL A 64 1.13 -14.61 24.54
N LYS A 65 2.02 -15.10 25.40
CA LYS A 65 3.27 -14.44 25.79
C LYS A 65 4.43 -15.03 25.00
N VAL A 66 5.30 -14.18 24.50
CA VAL A 66 6.46 -14.57 23.68
C VAL A 66 7.73 -13.89 24.18
N THR A 67 8.88 -14.48 23.84
CA THR A 67 10.21 -13.90 23.99
C THR A 67 10.89 -13.75 22.64
N PRO A 68 11.90 -12.87 22.48
CA PRO A 68 12.58 -12.68 21.21
C PRO A 68 13.05 -13.99 20.59
N GLY A 69 12.76 -14.19 19.30
CA GLY A 69 13.10 -15.39 18.55
C GLY A 69 12.06 -16.52 18.61
N GLU A 70 11.14 -16.53 19.60
CA GLU A 70 10.00 -17.46 19.58
C GLU A 70 9.07 -17.16 18.40
N ARG A 71 8.33 -18.17 17.96
CA ARG A 71 7.40 -18.03 16.83
C ARG A 71 5.95 -18.13 17.32
N PHE A 72 5.11 -17.31 16.69
CA PHE A 72 3.67 -17.37 16.92
C PHE A 72 2.91 -17.25 15.59
N ALA A 73 1.89 -18.05 15.45
CA ALA A 73 1.01 -18.07 14.29
C ALA A 73 -0.22 -17.19 14.55
N ILE A 74 -0.63 -16.45 13.52
CA ILE A 74 -1.90 -15.74 13.47
C ILE A 74 -2.70 -16.28 12.28
N SER A 75 -3.97 -16.59 12.55
CA SER A 75 -4.92 -16.97 11.53
C SER A 75 -6.18 -16.13 11.71
N ALA A 76 -6.59 -15.41 10.66
CA ALA A 76 -7.70 -14.45 10.74
C ALA A 76 -8.73 -14.65 9.62
N ARG A 77 -10.02 -14.52 9.96
CA ARG A 77 -11.17 -14.67 9.07
C ARG A 77 -12.13 -13.50 9.27
N GLY A 78 -12.98 -13.28 8.27
CA GLY A 78 -13.92 -12.16 8.28
C GLY A 78 -13.47 -10.97 7.43
N ALA A 79 -14.14 -9.85 7.57
CA ALA A 79 -13.84 -8.64 6.80
C ALA A 79 -14.38 -7.38 7.49
N ILE A 80 -13.80 -6.23 7.14
CA ILE A 80 -14.35 -4.93 7.50
C ILE A 80 -14.83 -4.18 6.27
N TRP A 81 -15.94 -3.50 6.41
CA TRP A 81 -16.60 -2.76 5.35
C TRP A 81 -16.49 -1.26 5.59
N LEU A 82 -15.92 -0.56 4.63
CA LEU A 82 -16.00 0.89 4.53
C LEU A 82 -17.35 1.31 3.92
N SER A 83 -17.88 0.48 3.01
CA SER A 83 -19.20 0.69 2.44
C SER A 83 -19.78 -0.65 1.94
N LYS A 84 -20.77 -1.20 2.65
CA LYS A 84 -21.49 -2.39 2.19
C LYS A 84 -22.27 -2.14 0.89
N PRO A 85 -22.98 -1.00 0.71
CA PRO A 85 -23.67 -0.72 -0.55
C PRO A 85 -22.75 -0.70 -1.77
N LEU A 86 -21.52 -0.20 -1.62
CA LEU A 86 -20.54 -0.13 -2.69
C LEU A 86 -19.58 -1.33 -2.72
N SER A 87 -19.77 -2.31 -1.85
CA SER A 87 -18.85 -3.47 -1.72
C SER A 87 -17.38 -3.04 -1.51
N VAL A 88 -17.15 -1.93 -0.80
CA VAL A 88 -15.81 -1.48 -0.40
C VAL A 88 -15.45 -2.17 0.90
N VAL A 89 -14.52 -3.12 0.82
CA VAL A 89 -14.23 -4.08 1.88
C VAL A 89 -12.72 -4.35 1.97
N MET A 90 -12.24 -4.63 3.17
CA MET A 90 -10.86 -5.02 3.45
C MET A 90 -10.83 -6.39 4.14
N GLU A 91 -9.89 -7.21 3.72
CA GLU A 91 -9.57 -8.50 4.35
C GLU A 91 -8.71 -8.33 5.60
N PRO A 92 -8.55 -9.39 6.44
CA PRO A 92 -7.71 -9.33 7.63
C PRO A 92 -6.28 -8.87 7.32
N LYS A 93 -5.63 -9.41 6.28
CA LYS A 93 -4.27 -9.05 5.88
C LYS A 93 -4.06 -7.55 5.63
N SER A 94 -5.14 -6.80 5.36
CA SER A 94 -5.09 -5.37 5.10
C SER A 94 -5.56 -4.51 6.27
N SER A 95 -6.09 -5.11 7.33
CA SER A 95 -6.75 -4.39 8.44
C SER A 95 -6.37 -4.88 9.83
N LEU A 96 -5.74 -6.06 9.97
CA LEU A 96 -5.27 -6.60 11.22
C LEU A 96 -3.85 -6.11 11.52
N TRP A 97 -3.65 -5.58 12.70
CA TRP A 97 -2.36 -5.14 13.20
C TRP A 97 -1.97 -5.92 14.45
N VAL A 98 -0.66 -6.05 14.65
CA VAL A 98 -0.05 -6.84 15.71
C VAL A 98 1.00 -6.00 16.40
N ARG A 99 1.07 -6.09 17.73
CA ARG A 99 2.24 -5.64 18.50
C ARG A 99 2.54 -6.64 19.62
N ILE A 100 3.75 -6.55 20.15
CA ILE A 100 4.11 -7.19 21.41
C ILE A 100 4.07 -6.10 22.47
N ALA A 101 3.34 -6.31 23.56
CA ALA A 101 3.15 -5.32 24.63
C ALA A 101 4.50 -4.80 25.14
N GLY A 102 4.67 -3.48 25.16
CA GLY A 102 5.93 -2.82 25.52
C GLY A 102 6.94 -2.65 24.37
N SER A 103 6.68 -3.20 23.18
CA SER A 103 7.52 -2.98 22.02
C SER A 103 7.30 -1.58 21.41
N PRO A 104 8.35 -0.93 20.87
CA PRO A 104 8.25 0.35 20.18
C PRO A 104 7.73 0.22 18.74
N SER A 105 7.39 -0.99 18.27
CA SER A 105 6.99 -1.24 16.88
C SER A 105 5.77 -2.14 16.77
N ILE A 106 4.99 -1.87 15.73
CA ILE A 106 3.88 -2.68 15.27
C ILE A 106 4.24 -3.43 14.00
N ALA A 107 3.49 -4.48 13.70
CA ALA A 107 3.59 -5.23 12.46
C ALA A 107 2.18 -5.50 11.88
N LYS A 108 2.13 -5.91 10.64
CA LYS A 108 0.91 -6.39 9.98
C LYS A 108 1.21 -7.77 9.38
N PRO A 109 0.30 -8.75 9.50
CA PRO A 109 0.49 -10.03 8.81
C PRO A 109 0.47 -9.80 7.29
N ALA A 110 1.43 -10.39 6.58
CA ALA A 110 1.51 -10.28 5.13
C ALA A 110 0.38 -11.05 4.41
N ASP A 111 -0.21 -12.04 5.08
CA ASP A 111 -1.38 -12.80 4.60
C ASP A 111 -2.35 -13.06 5.78
N ASN A 112 -3.54 -13.58 5.48
CA ASN A 112 -4.58 -13.91 6.47
C ASN A 112 -4.18 -15.07 7.41
N ASP A 113 -3.19 -15.88 7.03
CA ASP A 113 -2.50 -16.88 7.84
C ASP A 113 -1.00 -16.58 7.83
N HIS A 114 -0.42 -16.22 8.97
CA HIS A 114 0.95 -15.73 9.05
C HIS A 114 1.66 -16.24 10.31
N VAL A 115 2.96 -16.55 10.19
CA VAL A 115 3.83 -16.91 11.30
C VAL A 115 4.88 -15.83 11.50
N PHE A 116 4.84 -15.18 12.65
CA PHE A 116 5.83 -14.19 13.07
C PHE A 116 6.97 -14.81 13.86
N THR A 117 8.15 -14.23 13.73
CA THR A 117 9.20 -14.34 14.76
C THR A 117 9.04 -13.18 15.72
N ALA A 118 8.94 -13.44 17.01
CA ALA A 118 8.80 -12.42 18.04
C ALA A 118 10.04 -11.51 18.07
N TRP A 119 9.81 -10.20 18.03
CA TRP A 119 10.85 -9.16 18.01
C TRP A 119 11.06 -8.49 19.37
N ALA A 120 10.26 -8.85 20.37
CA ALA A 120 10.34 -8.36 21.74
C ALA A 120 9.81 -9.42 22.71
N GLU A 121 10.03 -9.22 24.02
CA GLU A 121 9.37 -9.96 25.09
C GLU A 121 8.06 -9.27 25.44
N GLY A 122 6.98 -10.04 25.59
CA GLY A 122 5.68 -9.53 26.02
C GLY A 122 4.51 -10.37 25.57
N GLU A 123 3.32 -9.85 25.83
CA GLU A 123 2.07 -10.44 25.35
C GLU A 123 1.76 -9.94 23.95
N VAL A 124 1.37 -10.85 23.05
CA VAL A 124 0.90 -10.49 21.70
C VAL A 124 -0.45 -9.79 21.81
N GLU A 125 -0.53 -8.60 21.25
CA GLU A 125 -1.75 -7.80 21.17
C GLU A 125 -2.13 -7.56 19.72
N VAL A 126 -3.43 -7.49 19.44
CA VAL A 126 -3.97 -7.29 18.09
C VAL A 126 -4.96 -6.13 18.06
N PHE A 127 -4.99 -5.46 16.91
CA PHE A 127 -5.87 -4.33 16.66
C PHE A 127 -6.48 -4.40 15.26
N LEU A 128 -7.75 -4.02 15.14
CA LEU A 128 -8.43 -3.92 13.87
C LEU A 128 -8.50 -2.45 13.46
N LYS A 129 -7.84 -2.12 12.35
CA LYS A 129 -7.77 -0.75 11.84
C LYS A 129 -7.92 -0.73 10.32
N ALA A 130 -8.85 0.08 9.83
CA ALA A 130 -8.89 0.43 8.41
C ALA A 130 -7.62 1.22 8.01
N LEU A 131 -7.36 1.31 6.72
CA LEU A 131 -6.24 2.13 6.21
C LEU A 131 -6.38 3.56 6.69
N SER A 132 -5.42 4.01 7.47
CA SER A 132 -5.25 5.36 7.96
C SER A 132 -3.88 5.47 8.64
N GLU A 133 -3.44 6.66 8.99
CA GLU A 133 -2.14 6.90 9.62
C GLU A 133 -2.10 6.41 11.08
N TRP A 134 -0.90 6.06 11.53
CA TRP A 134 -0.53 5.84 12.92
C TRP A 134 0.19 7.07 13.46
N ALA A 135 -0.05 7.43 14.72
CA ALA A 135 0.63 8.53 15.38
C ALA A 135 2.10 8.19 15.67
N SER A 136 2.41 6.92 15.91
CA SER A 136 3.76 6.45 16.18
C SER A 136 3.99 5.01 15.70
N PRO A 137 5.26 4.58 15.53
CA PRO A 137 5.60 3.19 15.27
C PRO A 137 5.17 2.21 16.36
N ALA A 138 4.90 2.66 17.59
CA ALA A 138 4.38 1.84 18.67
C ALA A 138 2.87 1.52 18.55
N GLY A 139 2.21 2.07 17.52
CA GLY A 139 0.79 1.82 17.28
C GLY A 139 -0.13 2.73 18.06
N ASP A 140 0.28 3.96 18.33
CA ASP A 140 -0.59 4.99 18.88
C ASP A 140 -1.56 5.48 17.82
N LEU A 141 -2.82 5.67 18.20
CA LEU A 141 -3.89 6.09 17.29
C LEU A 141 -3.92 7.60 17.13
N LEU A 142 -4.09 8.06 15.90
CA LEU A 142 -4.51 9.44 15.64
C LEU A 142 -5.99 9.59 16.01
N SER A 143 -6.29 10.53 16.88
CA SER A 143 -7.65 10.74 17.41
C SER A 143 -8.70 11.14 16.35
N ALA A 144 -8.25 11.68 15.21
CA ALA A 144 -9.11 12.22 14.15
C ALA A 144 -9.48 11.22 13.04
N ASP A 145 -8.87 10.04 12.97
CA ASP A 145 -8.82 9.22 11.76
C ASP A 145 -9.59 7.90 11.88
N ARG A 146 -10.87 7.98 12.21
CA ARG A 146 -11.74 6.80 12.16
C ARG A 146 -12.75 6.94 11.03
N ALA A 147 -12.41 6.34 9.88
CA ALA A 147 -13.43 6.06 8.89
C ALA A 147 -14.53 5.18 9.53
N PRO A 148 -15.82 5.51 9.35
CA PRO A 148 -16.90 4.69 9.84
C PRO A 148 -16.83 3.33 9.12
N THR A 149 -16.45 2.29 9.86
CA THR A 149 -16.33 0.92 9.36
C THR A 149 -17.25 0.00 10.13
N THR A 150 -17.70 -1.07 9.48
CA THR A 150 -18.52 -2.12 10.09
C THR A 150 -17.92 -3.49 9.81
N GLY A 151 -18.30 -4.49 10.60
CA GLY A 151 -17.79 -5.85 10.45
C GLY A 151 -16.90 -6.27 11.60
N ALA A 152 -16.35 -7.46 11.49
CA ALA A 152 -15.52 -8.06 12.52
C ALA A 152 -14.52 -9.04 11.90
N LEU A 153 -13.43 -9.30 12.63
CA LEU A 153 -12.51 -10.38 12.38
C LEU A 153 -12.56 -11.40 13.50
N GLN A 154 -12.48 -12.67 13.12
CA GLN A 154 -12.22 -13.79 14.01
C GLN A 154 -10.73 -14.10 13.91
N VAL A 155 -9.99 -14.02 15.00
CA VAL A 155 -8.54 -14.16 15.03
C VAL A 155 -8.15 -15.24 16.02
N ARG A 156 -7.28 -16.17 15.61
CA ARG A 156 -6.62 -17.14 16.47
C ARG A 156 -5.14 -16.88 16.50
N ILE A 157 -4.53 -16.98 17.69
CA ILE A 157 -3.11 -16.76 17.91
C ILE A 157 -2.58 -17.86 18.80
N ALA A 158 -1.48 -18.50 18.41
CA ALA A 158 -0.81 -19.53 19.19
C ALA A 158 0.70 -19.51 18.99
N LYS A 159 1.48 -19.94 19.98
CA LYS A 159 2.89 -20.32 19.78
C LYS A 159 2.98 -21.46 18.78
N THR A 160 4.05 -21.52 17.99
CA THR A 160 4.23 -22.54 16.98
C THR A 160 5.72 -22.84 16.75
N GLU A 161 6.01 -24.08 16.32
CA GLU A 161 7.31 -24.47 15.81
C GLU A 161 7.40 -24.35 14.26
N ALA A 162 6.29 -24.02 13.60
CA ALA A 162 6.29 -23.80 12.15
C ALA A 162 7.30 -22.69 11.78
N PRO A 163 7.94 -22.77 10.61
CA PRO A 163 8.86 -21.74 10.14
C PRO A 163 8.12 -20.39 10.02
N ALA A 164 8.83 -19.30 10.31
CA ALA A 164 8.29 -17.97 10.08
C ALA A 164 7.90 -17.80 8.60
N THR A 165 6.83 -17.07 8.35
CA THR A 165 6.47 -16.70 6.99
C THR A 165 7.58 -15.86 6.39
N PRO A 166 8.22 -16.28 5.28
CA PRO A 166 9.33 -15.54 4.72
C PRO A 166 8.87 -14.15 4.25
N SER A 167 9.69 -13.14 4.49
CA SER A 167 9.55 -11.89 3.75
C SER A 167 10.04 -12.11 2.33
N ALA A 168 9.19 -11.79 1.36
CA ALA A 168 9.54 -11.88 -0.06
C ALA A 168 10.10 -10.57 -0.62
N THR A 169 10.47 -9.61 0.25
CA THR A 169 11.02 -8.33 -0.21
C THR A 169 12.40 -8.52 -0.86
N PRO A 170 12.70 -7.79 -1.95
CA PRO A 170 14.05 -7.73 -2.49
C PRO A 170 15.04 -7.22 -1.45
N GLU A 171 16.32 -7.59 -1.63
CA GLU A 171 17.42 -7.09 -0.79
C GLU A 171 17.44 -5.55 -0.81
N ASP A 172 17.77 -4.92 0.32
CA ASP A 172 17.76 -3.47 0.54
C ASP A 172 16.38 -2.77 0.45
N TRP A 173 15.33 -3.51 0.21
CA TRP A 173 13.97 -2.99 0.18
C TRP A 173 13.16 -3.46 1.39
N ARG A 174 12.30 -2.57 1.91
CA ARG A 174 11.36 -2.88 3.00
C ARG A 174 10.01 -2.25 2.75
N TYR A 175 8.97 -2.85 3.28
CA TYR A 175 7.65 -2.22 3.28
C TYR A 175 7.63 -0.94 4.13
N LEU A 176 6.86 0.04 3.71
CA LEU A 176 6.58 1.22 4.53
C LEU A 176 5.82 0.76 5.78
N TRP A 177 6.42 0.96 6.97
CA TRP A 177 5.89 0.47 8.23
C TRP A 177 4.44 0.90 8.51
N ARG A 178 4.04 2.09 8.03
CA ARG A 178 2.69 2.65 8.22
C ARG A 178 1.59 1.86 7.51
N LEU A 179 1.91 1.15 6.43
CA LEU A 179 1.03 0.24 5.72
C LEU A 179 1.28 -1.22 6.13
N GLY A 180 2.45 -1.50 6.72
CA GLY A 180 2.87 -2.83 7.16
C GLY A 180 3.24 -3.74 5.99
N ASP A 181 3.72 -4.93 6.34
CA ASP A 181 4.15 -5.95 5.37
C ASP A 181 2.99 -6.48 4.52
N GLY A 182 3.34 -7.09 3.39
CA GLY A 182 2.39 -7.65 2.45
C GLY A 182 3.05 -8.65 1.50
N THR A 183 2.28 -9.13 0.53
CA THR A 183 2.74 -10.06 -0.52
C THR A 183 2.71 -9.40 -1.92
N VAL A 184 2.69 -8.07 -1.96
CA VAL A 184 2.58 -7.29 -3.20
C VAL A 184 3.84 -7.36 -4.04
N TYR A 185 5.00 -7.41 -3.39
CA TYR A 185 6.31 -7.39 -4.04
C TYR A 185 7.07 -8.69 -3.83
N ALA A 186 7.81 -9.09 -4.84
CA ALA A 186 8.72 -10.24 -4.77
C ALA A 186 9.97 -9.98 -5.63
N PRO A 187 11.13 -10.56 -5.29
CA PRO A 187 12.29 -10.56 -6.16
C PRO A 187 11.96 -11.17 -7.53
N GLY A 188 12.46 -10.57 -8.60
CA GLY A 188 12.49 -11.13 -9.93
C GLY A 188 13.88 -11.63 -10.32
N ASP A 189 14.17 -11.64 -11.61
CA ASP A 189 15.47 -11.98 -12.13
C ASP A 189 16.40 -10.76 -12.01
N HIS A 190 17.65 -10.97 -11.56
CA HIS A 190 18.64 -9.90 -11.35
C HIS A 190 18.10 -8.79 -10.42
N ASP A 191 17.93 -7.57 -10.92
CA ASP A 191 17.44 -6.37 -10.21
C ASP A 191 15.93 -6.12 -10.39
N GLU A 192 15.22 -7.12 -10.92
CA GLU A 192 13.77 -7.02 -11.12
C GLU A 192 13.00 -7.13 -9.81
N ILE A 193 11.99 -6.28 -9.67
CA ILE A 193 10.98 -6.35 -8.61
C ILE A 193 9.65 -6.67 -9.27
N ARG A 194 9.10 -7.84 -8.96
CA ARG A 194 7.77 -8.25 -9.41
C ARG A 194 6.70 -7.67 -8.50
N ILE A 195 5.67 -7.15 -9.11
CA ILE A 195 4.53 -6.53 -8.45
C ILE A 195 3.27 -7.31 -8.80
N SER A 196 2.53 -7.72 -7.78
CA SER A 196 1.25 -8.41 -7.94
C SER A 196 0.29 -7.98 -6.85
N THR A 197 -0.86 -7.42 -7.20
CA THR A 197 -1.88 -7.01 -6.25
C THR A 197 -3.23 -7.63 -6.55
N HIS A 198 -4.01 -7.93 -5.49
CA HIS A 198 -5.40 -8.37 -5.58
C HIS A 198 -6.15 -8.04 -4.28
N GLY A 199 -6.79 -6.90 -4.24
CA GLY A 199 -7.52 -6.45 -3.05
C GLY A 199 -6.61 -6.09 -1.88
N ASP A 200 -5.40 -5.62 -2.19
CA ASP A 200 -4.39 -5.19 -1.25
C ASP A 200 -3.65 -3.92 -1.72
N VAL A 201 -2.76 -3.44 -0.89
CA VAL A 201 -1.92 -2.27 -1.14
C VAL A 201 -0.57 -2.48 -0.47
N GLY A 202 0.48 -1.98 -1.09
CA GLY A 202 1.82 -1.96 -0.51
C GLY A 202 2.64 -0.80 -1.04
N ILE A 203 3.45 -0.23 -0.16
CA ILE A 203 4.54 0.67 -0.53
C ILE A 203 5.84 -0.01 -0.12
N LEU A 204 6.71 -0.23 -1.08
CA LEU A 204 8.06 -0.73 -0.87
C LEU A 204 9.02 0.43 -0.96
N GLN A 205 9.97 0.53 -0.04
CA GLN A 205 10.92 1.64 0.03
C GLN A 205 12.36 1.16 0.20
N THR A 206 13.30 1.93 -0.35
CA THR A 206 14.73 1.83 -0.06
C THR A 206 15.29 3.20 0.31
N GLU A 207 16.24 3.23 1.25
CA GLU A 207 16.90 4.46 1.65
C GLU A 207 17.99 4.83 0.65
N VAL A 208 18.07 6.11 0.36
CA VAL A 208 19.13 6.72 -0.44
C VAL A 208 19.59 8.00 0.25
N ASP A 209 20.78 8.47 -0.12
CA ASP A 209 21.31 9.75 0.35
C ASP A 209 21.93 10.48 -0.86
N HIS A 210 21.10 11.23 -1.58
CA HIS A 210 21.51 11.84 -2.84
C HIS A 210 21.18 13.34 -2.86
N LEU A 211 22.18 14.20 -3.13
CA LEU A 211 21.95 15.62 -3.33
C LEU A 211 21.19 15.85 -4.65
N LEU A 212 20.14 16.66 -4.60
CA LEU A 212 19.45 17.08 -5.81
C LEU A 212 20.25 18.19 -6.51
N THR A 213 20.74 17.88 -7.69
CA THR A 213 21.51 18.81 -8.55
C THR A 213 20.77 19.07 -9.87
N PRO A 214 21.18 20.07 -10.67
CA PRO A 214 20.63 20.26 -12.01
C PRO A 214 20.79 19.04 -12.94
N ASN A 215 21.72 18.16 -12.63
CA ASN A 215 22.06 16.97 -13.44
C ASN A 215 21.43 15.68 -12.90
N THR A 216 20.76 15.72 -11.76
CA THR A 216 20.17 14.52 -11.13
C THR A 216 19.01 13.99 -11.95
N GLN A 217 19.09 12.72 -12.32
CA GLN A 217 18.03 12.00 -13.00
C GLN A 217 17.60 10.77 -12.20
N LEU A 218 16.32 10.46 -12.22
CA LEU A 218 15.77 9.18 -11.83
C LEU A 218 15.58 8.32 -13.07
N GLN A 219 16.13 7.11 -13.07
CA GLN A 219 16.00 6.16 -14.16
C GLN A 219 15.39 4.84 -13.66
N TRP A 220 14.51 4.25 -14.47
CA TRP A 220 13.97 2.90 -14.26
C TRP A 220 13.40 2.35 -15.56
N SER A 221 13.17 1.05 -15.59
CA SER A 221 12.34 0.41 -16.61
C SER A 221 11.18 -0.29 -15.94
N TRP A 222 10.02 -0.25 -16.55
CA TRP A 222 8.87 -1.00 -16.10
C TRP A 222 8.14 -1.71 -17.25
N LYS A 223 7.51 -2.82 -16.92
CA LYS A 223 6.59 -3.53 -17.78
C LYS A 223 5.30 -3.74 -16.99
N VAL A 224 4.23 -3.08 -17.39
CA VAL A 224 2.92 -3.19 -16.77
C VAL A 224 2.06 -4.12 -17.60
N ASP A 225 1.72 -5.28 -17.06
CA ASP A 225 0.90 -6.27 -17.76
C ASP A 225 -0.61 -6.01 -17.54
N ALA A 226 -0.98 -5.58 -16.31
CA ALA A 226 -2.37 -5.27 -15.98
C ALA A 226 -2.48 -4.20 -14.89
N LEU A 227 -3.47 -3.31 -15.03
CA LEU A 227 -3.91 -2.39 -13.99
C LEU A 227 -5.24 -2.86 -13.39
N PRO A 228 -5.54 -2.57 -12.10
CA PRO A 228 -6.69 -3.13 -11.40
C PRO A 228 -8.02 -2.51 -11.86
N SER A 229 -7.96 -1.45 -12.65
CA SER A 229 -9.14 -0.71 -13.14
C SER A 229 -8.79 0.08 -14.40
N ARG A 230 -9.82 0.69 -15.01
CA ARG A 230 -9.70 1.68 -16.08
C ARG A 230 -10.14 3.09 -15.62
N LEU A 231 -10.29 3.26 -14.32
CA LEU A 231 -10.77 4.51 -13.75
C LEU A 231 -9.59 5.46 -13.50
N ALA A 232 -9.87 6.75 -13.59
CA ALA A 232 -8.91 7.78 -13.21
C ALA A 232 -8.60 7.72 -11.70
N GLU A 233 -7.36 8.01 -11.34
CA GLU A 233 -6.82 7.81 -10.00
C GLU A 233 -6.84 9.07 -9.13
N ASP A 234 -7.55 10.11 -9.53
CA ASP A 234 -7.64 11.40 -8.84
C ASP A 234 -8.75 11.47 -7.77
N ILE A 235 -9.24 10.34 -7.31
CA ILE A 235 -10.16 10.22 -6.18
C ILE A 235 -9.66 9.17 -5.18
N GLN A 236 -10.00 9.34 -3.90
CA GLN A 236 -9.54 8.48 -2.80
C GLN A 236 -9.71 6.97 -3.04
N LEU A 237 -10.82 6.56 -3.69
CA LEU A 237 -11.13 5.14 -3.89
C LEU A 237 -10.41 4.49 -5.08
N THR A 238 -9.74 5.27 -5.90
CA THR A 238 -9.09 4.79 -7.14
C THR A 238 -7.62 5.21 -7.25
N HIS A 239 -7.07 5.92 -6.26
CA HIS A 239 -5.74 6.50 -6.40
C HIS A 239 -4.64 5.44 -6.44
N ASP A 240 -3.60 5.77 -7.17
CA ASP A 240 -2.25 5.23 -7.10
C ASP A 240 -2.15 3.72 -7.36
N TYR A 241 -2.60 3.27 -8.54
CA TYR A 241 -2.56 1.85 -8.88
C TYR A 241 -1.14 1.30 -9.05
N LEU A 242 -0.24 2.08 -9.67
CA LEU A 242 1.16 1.71 -9.87
C LEU A 242 2.02 2.95 -10.06
N SER A 243 3.03 3.11 -9.21
CA SER A 243 3.90 4.29 -9.23
C SER A 243 5.32 3.98 -8.77
N VAL A 244 6.24 4.81 -9.25
CA VAL A 244 7.60 4.99 -8.73
C VAL A 244 7.66 6.37 -8.10
N ALA A 245 8.15 6.49 -6.87
CA ALA A 245 8.21 7.78 -6.19
C ALA A 245 9.59 8.06 -5.58
N ILE A 246 9.86 9.33 -5.35
CA ILE A 246 11.02 9.84 -4.62
C ILE A 246 10.52 10.65 -3.43
N GLU A 247 11.10 10.41 -2.26
CA GLU A 247 10.87 11.19 -1.05
C GLU A 247 12.06 12.11 -0.79
N PHE A 248 11.77 13.35 -0.40
CA PHE A 248 12.76 14.36 -0.08
C PHE A 248 12.89 14.55 1.43
N GLU A 249 13.98 15.18 1.87
CA GLU A 249 14.29 15.47 3.27
C GLU A 249 13.23 16.31 3.99
N ASN A 250 12.47 17.09 3.24
CA ASN A 250 11.36 17.90 3.77
C ASN A 250 10.05 17.13 3.95
N GLY A 251 10.06 15.82 3.68
CA GLY A 251 8.89 14.92 3.80
C GLY A 251 7.89 15.02 2.66
N ARG A 252 8.19 15.77 1.59
CA ARG A 252 7.42 15.73 0.34
C ARG A 252 7.88 14.57 -0.52
N ASP A 253 6.99 14.10 -1.37
CA ASP A 253 7.29 13.09 -2.38
C ASP A 253 6.69 13.42 -3.76
N LEU A 254 7.41 13.04 -4.80
CA LEU A 254 6.99 13.14 -6.19
C LEU A 254 6.79 11.75 -6.75
N THR A 255 5.56 11.46 -7.13
CA THR A 255 5.09 10.13 -7.52
C THR A 255 4.81 10.08 -9.02
N TYR A 256 5.67 9.38 -9.76
CA TYR A 256 5.51 9.11 -11.19
C TYR A 256 4.64 7.89 -11.39
N MET A 257 3.47 8.07 -11.99
CA MET A 257 2.48 7.01 -12.08
C MET A 257 2.21 6.54 -13.51
N TRP A 258 1.89 5.24 -13.61
CA TRP A 258 1.21 4.68 -14.77
C TRP A 258 -0.28 4.78 -14.53
N SER A 259 -0.94 5.74 -15.15
CA SER A 259 -2.36 5.96 -14.92
C SER A 259 -3.24 5.12 -15.83
N ALA A 260 -4.34 4.61 -15.29
CA ALA A 260 -5.36 3.89 -16.05
C ALA A 260 -6.32 4.83 -16.80
N GLY A 261 -6.54 6.06 -16.33
CA GLY A 261 -7.58 6.91 -16.85
C GLY A 261 -7.30 8.41 -16.92
N LEU A 262 -6.14 8.87 -16.43
CA LEU A 262 -5.70 10.27 -16.53
C LEU A 262 -4.84 10.48 -17.77
N PRO A 263 -4.81 11.71 -18.33
CA PRO A 263 -3.96 12.00 -19.47
C PRO A 263 -2.48 12.08 -19.08
N HIS A 264 -1.61 11.91 -20.04
CA HIS A 264 -0.17 12.16 -19.93
C HIS A 264 0.10 13.58 -19.40
N ASP A 265 1.17 13.75 -18.64
CA ASP A 265 1.60 15.01 -18.04
C ASP A 265 0.58 15.67 -17.11
N HIS A 266 -0.40 14.92 -16.62
CA HIS A 266 -1.32 15.41 -15.61
C HIS A 266 -0.68 15.38 -14.22
N LEU A 267 -0.60 16.57 -13.58
CA LEU A 267 -0.15 16.73 -12.20
C LEU A 267 -1.34 16.97 -11.29
N PHE A 268 -1.37 16.29 -10.13
CA PHE A 268 -2.38 16.52 -9.11
C PHE A 268 -1.85 16.13 -7.72
N ASP A 269 -2.39 16.76 -6.68
CA ASP A 269 -2.07 16.41 -5.30
C ASP A 269 -2.81 15.14 -4.88
N CYS A 270 -2.22 14.36 -3.98
CA CYS A 270 -2.82 13.11 -3.50
C CYS A 270 -4.26 13.35 -3.01
N PRO A 271 -5.22 12.52 -3.41
CA PRO A 271 -6.61 12.69 -2.99
C PRO A 271 -6.86 12.25 -1.53
N LEU A 272 -5.86 11.72 -0.81
CA LEU A 272 -5.94 11.39 0.61
C LEU A 272 -5.67 12.61 1.45
N ASN A 273 -6.58 12.96 2.36
CA ASN A 273 -6.49 14.19 3.17
C ASN A 273 -5.19 14.34 3.96
N TYR A 274 -4.63 13.24 4.45
CA TYR A 274 -3.39 13.24 5.25
C TYR A 274 -2.10 13.16 4.41
N TRP A 275 -2.23 13.01 3.07
CA TRP A 275 -1.12 12.95 2.11
C TRP A 275 -1.13 14.12 1.13
N CYS A 276 -2.25 14.86 0.99
CA CYS A 276 -2.43 15.89 -0.04
C CYS A 276 -1.42 17.04 0.02
N ASP A 277 -0.90 17.35 1.21
CA ASP A 277 0.07 18.44 1.39
C ASP A 277 1.53 18.01 1.11
N ARG A 278 1.77 16.72 0.93
CA ARG A 278 3.11 16.15 0.79
C ARG A 278 3.33 15.42 -0.53
N GLU A 279 2.33 14.74 -1.05
CA GLU A 279 2.44 13.89 -2.23
C GLU A 279 1.86 14.57 -3.48
N THR A 280 2.68 14.66 -4.53
CA THR A 280 2.26 15.13 -5.85
C THR A 280 2.44 14.03 -6.88
N HIS A 281 1.35 13.68 -7.57
CA HIS A 281 1.33 12.68 -8.63
C HIS A 281 1.59 13.32 -9.99
N TRP A 282 2.38 12.62 -10.81
CA TRP A 282 2.65 12.97 -12.20
C TRP A 282 2.43 11.77 -13.11
N VAL A 283 1.45 11.86 -14.00
CA VAL A 283 1.16 10.81 -14.95
C VAL A 283 2.24 10.79 -16.04
N VAL A 284 3.05 9.75 -16.07
CA VAL A 284 4.12 9.57 -17.07
C VAL A 284 3.79 8.52 -18.12
N ARG A 285 2.88 7.59 -17.82
CA ARG A 285 2.39 6.56 -18.77
C ARG A 285 0.90 6.30 -18.62
N THR A 286 0.34 5.76 -19.70
CA THR A 286 -1.06 5.35 -19.80
C THR A 286 -1.15 4.02 -20.55
N PRO A 287 -2.28 3.31 -20.57
CA PRO A 287 -2.43 2.09 -21.38
C PRO A 287 -2.19 2.25 -22.86
N ARG A 288 -2.22 3.49 -23.38
CA ARG A 288 -1.91 3.81 -24.79
C ARG A 288 -0.43 3.64 -25.12
N ASP A 289 0.45 3.70 -24.11
CA ASP A 289 1.90 3.53 -24.27
C ASP A 289 2.27 2.03 -24.43
N GLY A 290 1.33 1.12 -24.19
CA GLY A 290 1.47 -0.30 -24.47
C GLY A 290 1.68 -1.14 -23.21
N LEU A 291 0.61 -1.79 -22.73
CA LEU A 291 0.72 -2.82 -21.71
C LEU A 291 1.52 -4.04 -22.23
N GLY A 292 2.22 -4.72 -21.33
CA GLY A 292 3.04 -5.90 -21.61
C GLY A 292 4.39 -5.59 -22.28
N ARG A 293 4.77 -4.33 -22.43
CA ARG A 293 6.05 -3.90 -23.01
C ARG A 293 6.96 -3.29 -21.96
N TRP A 294 8.25 -3.52 -22.09
CA TRP A 294 9.25 -2.78 -21.35
C TRP A 294 9.31 -1.35 -21.86
N ILE A 295 9.27 -0.39 -20.94
CA ILE A 295 9.42 1.04 -21.21
C ILE A 295 10.48 1.57 -20.26
N ASP A 296 11.45 2.25 -20.83
CA ASP A 296 12.52 2.92 -20.08
C ASP A 296 12.10 4.35 -19.77
N GLU A 297 12.38 4.78 -18.55
CA GLU A 297 12.10 6.12 -18.04
C GLU A 297 13.40 6.81 -17.63
N SER A 298 13.44 8.10 -17.88
CA SER A 298 14.46 9.00 -17.35
C SER A 298 13.83 10.36 -17.06
N ARG A 299 13.89 10.78 -15.78
CA ARG A 299 13.26 12.02 -15.29
C ARG A 299 14.30 12.98 -14.76
N ALA A 300 14.34 14.20 -15.28
CA ALA A 300 15.22 15.28 -14.84
C ALA A 300 14.63 15.92 -13.58
N LEU A 301 15.05 15.45 -12.40
CA LEU A 301 14.39 15.76 -11.13
C LEU A 301 14.44 17.25 -10.76
N TRP A 302 15.50 17.96 -11.15
CA TRP A 302 15.63 19.41 -10.91
C TRP A 302 14.51 20.23 -11.55
N GLY A 303 14.14 19.87 -12.78
CA GLY A 303 13.03 20.51 -13.50
C GLY A 303 11.69 20.06 -12.97
N ASP A 304 11.56 18.77 -12.67
CA ASP A 304 10.31 18.16 -12.23
C ASP A 304 9.88 18.67 -10.85
N THR A 305 10.81 18.82 -9.89
CA THR A 305 10.52 19.39 -8.57
C THR A 305 10.07 20.85 -8.67
N GLN A 306 10.72 21.66 -9.51
CA GLN A 306 10.27 23.03 -9.76
C GLN A 306 8.86 23.08 -10.35
N ALA A 307 8.54 22.17 -11.26
CA ALA A 307 7.22 22.10 -11.86
C ALA A 307 6.14 21.61 -10.89
N ALA A 308 6.49 20.63 -10.04
CA ALA A 308 5.58 20.02 -9.08
C ALA A 308 5.31 20.92 -7.86
N TYR A 309 6.33 21.60 -7.34
CA TYR A 309 6.25 22.30 -6.04
C TYR A 309 6.46 23.80 -6.12
N GLY A 310 7.03 24.33 -7.21
CA GLY A 310 7.50 25.71 -7.27
C GLY A 310 8.79 25.94 -6.49
N GLU A 311 9.36 24.90 -5.89
CA GLU A 311 10.59 24.91 -5.10
C GLU A 311 11.42 23.66 -5.37
N ARG A 312 12.66 23.64 -4.89
CA ARG A 312 13.58 22.51 -5.04
C ARG A 312 14.04 22.05 -3.66
N PRO A 313 13.66 20.83 -3.24
CA PRO A 313 14.29 20.17 -2.11
C PRO A 313 15.80 20.01 -2.35
N GLN A 314 16.56 19.83 -1.28
CA GLN A 314 18.02 19.72 -1.39
C GLN A 314 18.49 18.27 -1.56
N ARG A 315 17.72 17.33 -1.00
CA ARG A 315 18.17 15.93 -0.87
C ARG A 315 17.03 14.95 -1.10
N ILE A 316 17.33 13.87 -1.80
CA ILE A 316 16.47 12.71 -1.94
C ILE A 316 16.88 11.71 -0.87
N VAL A 317 15.92 11.24 -0.08
CA VAL A 317 16.16 10.35 1.08
C VAL A 317 15.61 8.94 0.89
N ARG A 318 14.63 8.74 0.00
CA ARG A 318 14.08 7.40 -0.32
C ARG A 318 13.60 7.31 -1.75
N LEU A 319 13.63 6.07 -2.26
CA LEU A 319 12.89 5.66 -3.46
C LEU A 319 11.77 4.73 -3.05
N TRP A 320 10.62 4.85 -3.70
CA TRP A 320 9.43 4.06 -3.40
C TRP A 320 8.89 3.36 -4.64
N LEU A 321 8.30 2.19 -4.41
CA LEU A 321 7.38 1.53 -5.34
C LEU A 321 6.02 1.46 -4.68
N ILE A 322 4.98 1.90 -5.37
CA ILE A 322 3.61 1.94 -4.86
C ILE A 322 2.73 1.08 -5.74
N ALA A 323 1.95 0.18 -5.14
CA ALA A 323 0.97 -0.60 -5.86
C ALA A 323 -0.29 -0.80 -5.03
N ASN A 324 -1.46 -0.54 -5.64
CA ASN A 324 -2.74 -0.48 -4.94
C ASN A 324 -3.89 -1.06 -5.78
N SER A 325 -4.55 -2.07 -5.25
CA SER A 325 -5.79 -2.62 -5.79
C SER A 325 -6.87 -2.81 -4.72
N ILE A 326 -6.66 -2.24 -3.52
CA ILE A 326 -7.41 -2.58 -2.31
C ILE A 326 -8.92 -2.45 -2.47
N PHE A 327 -9.39 -1.41 -3.15
CA PHE A 327 -10.82 -1.19 -3.36
C PHE A 327 -11.32 -1.69 -4.71
N GLN A 328 -10.41 -1.81 -5.70
CA GLN A 328 -10.74 -2.33 -7.03
C GLN A 328 -10.95 -3.85 -7.00
N ARG A 329 -10.18 -4.53 -6.16
CA ARG A 329 -10.20 -6.00 -5.98
C ARG A 329 -10.10 -6.77 -7.31
N ASN A 330 -9.44 -6.19 -8.29
CA ASN A 330 -9.01 -6.87 -9.50
C ASN A 330 -7.50 -7.09 -9.44
N PRO A 331 -7.00 -8.14 -10.08
CA PRO A 331 -5.56 -8.35 -10.17
C PRO A 331 -4.89 -7.24 -10.97
N ALA A 332 -3.71 -6.85 -10.50
CA ALA A 332 -2.79 -6.01 -11.25
C ALA A 332 -1.39 -6.61 -11.18
N SER A 333 -0.60 -6.43 -12.22
CA SER A 333 0.75 -6.98 -12.30
C SER A 333 1.69 -6.10 -13.11
N ALA A 334 2.91 -6.00 -12.62
CA ALA A 334 3.99 -5.27 -13.26
C ALA A 334 5.36 -5.84 -12.85
N ILE A 335 6.39 -5.44 -13.57
CA ILE A 335 7.79 -5.65 -13.18
C ILE A 335 8.50 -4.30 -13.30
N VAL A 336 9.31 -3.98 -12.31
CA VAL A 336 10.19 -2.79 -12.30
C VAL A 336 11.63 -3.25 -12.18
N ARG A 337 12.56 -2.61 -12.87
CA ARG A 337 14.00 -2.85 -12.76
C ARG A 337 14.81 -1.59 -12.98
N GLY A 338 16.06 -1.60 -12.56
CA GLY A 338 17.02 -0.52 -12.82
C GLY A 338 16.65 0.80 -12.16
N LEU A 339 15.84 0.78 -11.09
CA LEU A 339 15.46 2.01 -10.38
C LEU A 339 16.66 2.58 -9.64
N ARG A 340 17.14 3.74 -10.12
CA ARG A 340 18.35 4.39 -9.59
C ARG A 340 18.36 5.89 -9.86
N LEU A 341 19.14 6.59 -9.04
CA LEU A 341 19.54 7.98 -9.25
C LEU A 341 20.88 8.00 -10.01
N VAL A 342 20.99 8.89 -10.98
CA VAL A 342 22.22 9.11 -11.75
C VAL A 342 22.47 10.61 -11.95
N GLU A 343 23.74 11.00 -12.09
CA GLU A 343 24.12 12.32 -12.51
C GLU A 343 24.40 12.31 -14.03
N SER A 344 23.64 13.09 -14.79
CA SER A 344 23.94 13.27 -16.22
C SER A 344 25.20 14.11 -16.39
N THR A 345 26.08 13.69 -17.26
CA THR A 345 27.31 14.41 -17.63
C THR A 345 27.01 15.65 -18.47
#